data_82836e916ca1597b7058f4fea79d2693
#
_entry.id   82836e916ca1597b7058f4fea79d2693
#
_cell.length_a   1.000
_cell.length_b   1.000
_cell.length_c   1.000
_cell.angle_alpha   90.00
_cell.angle_beta   90.00
_cell.angle_gamma   90.00
#
_symmetry.space_group_name_H-M   'P 1'
#
loop_
_entity.id
_entity.type
_entity.pdbx_description
1 polymer ?
#
loop_
_entity_poly.entity_id
_entity_poly.type
_entity_poly.pdbx_seq_one_letter_code
_entity_poly.pdbx_strand_id
1 'polypeptide(L)'
;MMLFLKPSKNTYLFLVLSLIFGMTIFGQKKINSIKVGSERFELYLPLLEGKKVGIVGNHTSIILKKNKENDFTHLVDTLLSLNIQVKKLFSPEHGFRGNADAGELIVDGKDTKTGLEIVSLYAENKKPTATQLAEIEIMVFDLQDVGVRFFTYISTLHYVLEACGELNIPVIILDRPNPNAHYIDGPVLELEHTSFVGLHKVPVVYGMTIGEYGQMINGEGWLSKGVQCDLKVIPVENYTHQTAYELPIKPSPNLPNATAINLYPSLCLFEGTNVSMGRGTELQF
;
A
#
# COMPACT_ATOMS: atom_id res chain seq x y z
N MET A 1 47.65 -54.82 14.50
CA MET A 1 47.37 -54.41 15.88
C MET A 1 47.03 -52.88 15.81
N MET A 2 45.79 -52.55 15.78
CA MET A 2 45.32 -51.13 15.62
C MET A 2 45.20 -50.51 17.02
N LEU A 3 46.10 -49.60 17.37
CA LEU A 3 46.05 -48.89 18.65
C LEU A 3 44.90 -47.84 18.59
N PHE A 4 43.79 -48.10 19.27
CA PHE A 4 42.77 -47.09 19.56
C PHE A 4 43.27 -46.19 20.69
N LEU A 5 43.79 -45.04 20.36
CA LEU A 5 44.07 -43.97 21.31
C LEU A 5 42.78 -43.47 21.92
N LYS A 6 42.57 -43.66 23.25
CA LYS A 6 41.43 -43.04 23.97
C LYS A 6 41.59 -41.51 23.95
N PRO A 7 40.56 -40.77 23.48
CA PRO A 7 40.63 -39.32 23.48
C PRO A 7 40.74 -38.78 24.93
N SER A 8 41.58 -37.78 25.12
CA SER A 8 41.75 -37.13 26.42
C SER A 8 40.51 -36.26 26.76
N LYS A 9 40.29 -35.93 28.06
CA LYS A 9 39.21 -35.04 28.50
C LYS A 9 39.26 -33.69 27.79
N ASN A 10 40.43 -33.21 27.42
CA ASN A 10 40.62 -31.96 26.68
C ASN A 10 40.15 -32.08 25.23
N THR A 11 40.20 -33.26 24.60
CA THR A 11 39.68 -33.48 23.23
C THR A 11 38.17 -33.38 23.18
N TYR A 12 37.46 -33.86 24.18
CA TYR A 12 36.01 -33.70 24.29
C TYR A 12 35.60 -32.25 24.55
N LEU A 13 36.37 -31.54 25.40
CA LEU A 13 36.12 -30.10 25.66
C LEU A 13 36.32 -29.26 24.38
N PHE A 14 37.35 -29.60 23.57
CA PHE A 14 37.63 -28.92 22.30
C PHE A 14 36.53 -29.20 21.26
N LEU A 15 36.00 -30.43 21.20
CA LEU A 15 34.89 -30.82 20.34
C LEU A 15 33.57 -30.11 20.73
N VAL A 16 33.28 -30.01 22.02
CA VAL A 16 32.09 -29.31 22.52
C VAL A 16 32.21 -27.81 22.27
N LEU A 17 33.36 -27.20 22.50
CA LEU A 17 33.62 -25.80 22.20
C LEU A 17 33.55 -25.52 20.70
N SER A 18 34.04 -26.38 19.82
CA SER A 18 33.92 -26.22 18.37
C SER A 18 32.48 -26.40 17.85
N LEU A 19 31.68 -27.27 18.48
CA LEU A 19 30.24 -27.41 18.20
C LEU A 19 29.45 -26.16 18.64
N ILE A 20 29.75 -25.63 19.83
CA ILE A 20 29.11 -24.38 20.31
C ILE A 20 29.52 -23.21 19.42
N PHE A 21 30.79 -23.09 19.03
CA PHE A 21 31.27 -22.05 18.13
C PHE A 21 30.71 -22.20 16.69
N GLY A 22 30.55 -23.45 16.23
CA GLY A 22 29.90 -23.76 14.94
C GLY A 22 28.41 -23.38 14.90
N MET A 23 27.69 -23.53 16.02
CA MET A 23 26.31 -23.14 16.14
C MET A 23 26.11 -21.61 16.16
N THR A 24 27.09 -20.83 16.62
CA THR A 24 27.02 -19.37 16.62
C THR A 24 27.36 -18.73 15.25
N ILE A 25 27.97 -19.50 14.33
CA ILE A 25 28.32 -19.06 12.98
C ILE A 25 27.16 -19.29 11.98
N PHE A 26 26.16 -20.10 12.33
CA PHE A 26 24.92 -20.15 11.54
C PHE A 26 24.16 -18.85 11.74
N GLY A 27 24.58 -17.89 10.93
CA GLY A 27 24.10 -16.60 10.63
C GLY A 27 22.83 -16.15 11.35
N GLN A 28 22.98 -15.19 12.24
CA GLN A 28 21.93 -14.19 12.36
C GLN A 28 21.71 -13.60 10.96
N LYS A 29 20.76 -14.18 10.21
CA LYS A 29 20.25 -13.58 8.98
C LYS A 29 19.76 -12.21 9.42
N LYS A 30 20.52 -11.17 9.12
CA LYS A 30 20.12 -9.79 9.40
C LYS A 30 18.76 -9.64 8.73
N ILE A 31 17.68 -9.67 9.52
CA ILE A 31 16.35 -9.42 9.00
C ILE A 31 16.39 -7.95 8.59
N ASN A 32 16.61 -7.72 7.30
CA ASN A 32 16.56 -6.37 6.76
C ASN A 32 15.13 -5.88 6.96
N SER A 33 14.96 -4.69 7.50
CA SER A 33 13.65 -4.07 7.64
C SER A 33 12.98 -3.95 6.27
N ILE A 34 11.67 -4.21 6.24
CA ILE A 34 10.85 -3.91 5.07
C ILE A 34 10.96 -2.41 4.80
N LYS A 35 11.15 -2.03 3.52
CA LYS A 35 11.06 -0.64 3.08
C LYS A 35 9.94 -0.54 2.07
N VAL A 36 8.96 0.29 2.35
CA VAL A 36 7.86 0.59 1.42
C VAL A 36 8.36 1.45 0.26
N GLY A 37 7.62 1.46 -0.84
CA GLY A 37 8.00 2.22 -2.04
C GLY A 37 8.32 3.69 -1.76
N SER A 38 7.58 4.35 -0.86
CA SER A 38 7.78 5.75 -0.47
C SER A 38 9.11 6.02 0.26
N GLU A 39 9.75 4.99 0.84
CA GLU A 39 11.06 5.11 1.49
C GLU A 39 12.25 4.91 0.53
N ARG A 40 11.98 4.52 -0.72
CA ARG A 40 12.98 4.23 -1.75
C ARG A 40 13.23 5.45 -2.63
N PHE A 41 13.60 6.55 -2.01
CA PHE A 41 13.80 7.85 -2.63
C PHE A 41 14.70 7.81 -3.86
N GLU A 42 15.77 7.02 -3.81
CA GLU A 42 16.74 6.85 -4.90
C GLU A 42 16.12 6.36 -6.21
N LEU A 43 14.95 5.71 -6.17
CA LEU A 43 14.29 5.15 -7.34
C LEU A 43 13.27 6.08 -7.99
N TYR A 44 12.73 7.05 -7.24
CA TYR A 44 11.64 7.87 -7.78
C TYR A 44 11.90 9.38 -7.73
N LEU A 45 12.67 9.90 -6.77
CA LEU A 45 12.94 11.34 -6.73
C LEU A 45 13.54 11.89 -8.03
N PRO A 46 14.51 11.20 -8.70
CA PRO A 46 15.04 11.68 -9.98
C PRO A 46 13.97 11.81 -11.09
N LEU A 47 12.85 11.07 -10.98
CA LEU A 47 11.75 11.13 -11.94
C LEU A 47 10.82 12.32 -11.69
N LEU A 48 10.84 12.87 -10.48
CA LEU A 48 10.00 13.99 -10.04
C LEU A 48 10.70 15.35 -10.20
N GLU A 49 12.04 15.37 -10.37
CA GLU A 49 12.81 16.59 -10.50
C GLU A 49 12.33 17.45 -11.67
N GLY A 50 12.05 18.73 -11.40
CA GLY A 50 11.57 19.69 -12.38
C GLY A 50 10.13 19.46 -12.89
N LYS A 51 9.43 18.44 -12.41
CA LYS A 51 8.05 18.09 -12.81
C LYS A 51 7.01 18.69 -11.86
N LYS A 52 5.86 19.04 -12.42
CA LYS A 52 4.66 19.38 -11.68
C LYS A 52 3.94 18.11 -11.24
N VAL A 53 4.02 17.81 -9.95
CA VAL A 53 3.59 16.52 -9.38
C VAL A 53 2.16 16.61 -8.84
N GLY A 54 1.30 15.67 -9.24
CA GLY A 54 0.05 15.34 -8.55
C GLY A 54 0.28 14.17 -7.59
N ILE A 55 -0.37 14.18 -6.43
CA ILE A 55 -0.25 13.08 -5.47
C ILE A 55 -1.63 12.55 -5.12
N VAL A 56 -1.85 11.26 -5.40
CA VAL A 56 -2.98 10.49 -4.85
C VAL A 56 -2.52 9.90 -3.54
N GLY A 57 -3.13 10.32 -2.44
CA GLY A 57 -2.72 9.90 -1.11
C GLY A 57 -3.75 10.19 -0.03
N ASN A 58 -3.51 9.67 1.14
CA ASN A 58 -4.28 9.93 2.34
C ASN A 58 -3.39 9.86 3.60
N HIS A 59 -3.98 9.74 4.78
CA HIS A 59 -3.25 9.64 6.06
C HIS A 59 -2.27 8.46 6.12
N THR A 60 -2.44 7.42 5.29
CA THR A 60 -1.51 6.28 5.22
C THR A 60 -0.28 6.54 4.37
N SER A 61 -0.23 7.65 3.63
CA SER A 61 0.91 8.06 2.80
C SER A 61 2.05 8.59 3.67
N ILE A 62 2.66 7.69 4.45
CA ILE A 62 3.69 8.01 5.45
C ILE A 62 5.04 7.42 5.10
N ILE A 63 6.08 8.04 5.65
CA ILE A 63 7.47 7.62 5.62
C ILE A 63 7.92 7.49 7.06
N LEU A 64 8.33 6.29 7.47
CA LEU A 64 8.78 6.01 8.83
C LEU A 64 10.16 6.63 9.08
N LYS A 65 10.36 7.23 10.25
CA LYS A 65 11.66 7.75 10.66
C LYS A 65 12.48 6.65 11.35
N LYS A 66 13.70 6.43 10.87
CA LYS A 66 14.56 5.31 11.27
C LYS A 66 14.87 5.17 12.77
N ASN A 67 14.62 6.19 13.59
CA ASN A 67 15.13 6.24 14.97
C ASN A 67 14.05 6.33 16.05
N LYS A 68 12.79 6.26 15.70
CA LYS A 68 11.68 6.30 16.68
C LYS A 68 10.53 5.45 16.17
N GLU A 69 10.14 4.49 16.97
CA GLU A 69 8.91 3.73 16.79
C GLU A 69 7.73 4.71 16.78
N ASN A 70 6.84 4.62 15.80
CA ASN A 70 5.69 5.50 15.59
C ASN A 70 5.99 6.98 15.24
N ASP A 71 7.22 7.35 14.87
CA ASP A 71 7.51 8.66 14.32
C ASP A 71 7.57 8.60 12.79
N PHE A 72 6.73 9.35 12.12
CA PHE A 72 6.60 9.37 10.66
C PHE A 72 6.40 10.79 10.14
N THR A 73 6.65 10.96 8.85
CA THR A 73 6.34 12.18 8.11
C THR A 73 5.43 11.81 6.96
N HIS A 74 4.44 12.64 6.67
CA HIS A 74 3.59 12.44 5.51
C HIS A 74 4.40 12.64 4.21
N LEU A 75 4.13 11.81 3.18
CA LEU A 75 4.84 11.86 1.90
C LEU A 75 4.89 13.28 1.31
N VAL A 76 3.75 13.97 1.29
CA VAL A 76 3.66 15.34 0.74
C VAL A 76 4.58 16.30 1.48
N ASP A 77 4.59 16.25 2.82
CA ASP A 77 5.45 17.11 3.63
C ASP A 77 6.93 16.84 3.33
N THR A 78 7.29 15.58 3.14
CA THR A 78 8.64 15.17 2.78
C THR A 78 9.02 15.67 1.37
N LEU A 79 8.17 15.45 0.37
CA LEU A 79 8.46 15.88 -1.01
C LEU A 79 8.60 17.41 -1.11
N LEU A 80 7.75 18.17 -0.42
CA LEU A 80 7.87 19.63 -0.35
C LEU A 80 9.18 20.05 0.32
N SER A 81 9.62 19.38 1.39
CA SER A 81 10.90 19.66 2.06
C SER A 81 12.12 19.37 1.16
N LEU A 82 11.96 18.48 0.18
CA LEU A 82 12.95 18.15 -0.85
C LEU A 82 12.83 19.01 -2.11
N ASN A 83 12.06 20.11 -2.06
CA ASN A 83 11.81 21.04 -3.16
C ASN A 83 11.14 20.41 -4.40
N ILE A 84 10.42 19.29 -4.25
CA ILE A 84 9.57 18.75 -5.32
C ILE A 84 8.35 19.65 -5.51
N GLN A 85 8.02 19.95 -6.77
CA GLN A 85 6.92 20.84 -7.12
C GLN A 85 5.57 20.11 -7.05
N VAL A 86 5.09 19.83 -5.83
CA VAL A 86 3.73 19.28 -5.64
C VAL A 86 2.71 20.37 -5.97
N LYS A 87 1.81 20.12 -6.92
CA LYS A 87 0.80 21.09 -7.40
C LYS A 87 -0.58 20.83 -6.84
N LYS A 88 -0.97 19.55 -6.74
CA LYS A 88 -2.31 19.17 -6.39
C LYS A 88 -2.35 17.83 -5.67
N LEU A 89 -3.27 17.68 -4.76
CA LEU A 89 -3.52 16.46 -3.99
C LEU A 89 -4.85 15.86 -4.45
N PHE A 90 -4.90 14.54 -4.52
CA PHE A 90 -6.10 13.77 -4.83
C PHE A 90 -6.35 12.80 -3.68
N SER A 91 -7.54 12.85 -3.12
CA SER A 91 -7.86 12.08 -1.92
C SER A 91 -9.01 11.11 -2.17
N PRO A 92 -8.83 9.81 -1.86
CA PRO A 92 -9.93 8.85 -1.87
C PRO A 92 -10.85 9.04 -0.65
N GLU A 93 -11.71 8.06 -0.41
CA GLU A 93 -12.50 7.94 0.82
C GLU A 93 -11.66 8.17 2.09
N HIS A 94 -12.23 8.69 3.15
CA HIS A 94 -11.63 9.09 4.43
C HIS A 94 -10.81 10.38 4.41
N GLY A 95 -10.68 11.04 3.27
CA GLY A 95 -10.00 12.33 3.15
C GLY A 95 -8.47 12.27 3.24
N PHE A 96 -7.83 13.39 2.91
CA PHE A 96 -6.37 13.43 2.74
C PHE A 96 -5.58 13.25 4.04
N ARG A 97 -6.07 13.78 5.17
CA ARG A 97 -5.42 13.64 6.49
C ARG A 97 -6.16 12.64 7.41
N GLY A 98 -7.15 11.90 6.89
CA GLY A 98 -7.84 10.86 7.63
C GLY A 98 -8.83 11.36 8.69
N ASN A 99 -9.40 12.54 8.49
CA ASN A 99 -10.32 13.17 9.43
C ASN A 99 -11.80 12.87 9.15
N ALA A 100 -12.09 12.13 8.08
CA ALA A 100 -13.46 11.80 7.69
C ALA A 100 -13.81 10.34 8.01
N ASP A 101 -15.04 10.13 8.48
CA ASP A 101 -15.59 8.79 8.75
C ASP A 101 -15.90 8.02 7.45
N ALA A 102 -16.11 6.70 7.57
CA ALA A 102 -16.48 5.85 6.44
C ALA A 102 -17.83 6.30 5.86
N GLY A 103 -17.86 6.54 4.53
CA GLY A 103 -19.03 7.04 3.84
C GLY A 103 -19.30 8.54 4.01
N GLU A 104 -18.47 9.26 4.76
CA GLU A 104 -18.58 10.71 4.87
C GLU A 104 -18.20 11.37 3.53
N LEU A 105 -18.97 12.39 3.15
CA LEU A 105 -18.75 13.12 1.90
C LEU A 105 -17.44 13.90 1.95
N ILE A 106 -16.47 13.49 1.16
CA ILE A 106 -15.21 14.20 0.96
C ILE A 106 -15.41 15.24 -0.12
N VAL A 107 -15.34 16.50 0.25
CA VAL A 107 -15.44 17.62 -0.69
C VAL A 107 -14.06 18.16 -1.05
N ASP A 108 -13.97 18.81 -2.20
CA ASP A 108 -12.78 19.56 -2.61
C ASP A 108 -12.43 20.61 -1.56
N GLY A 109 -11.15 20.83 -1.33
CA GLY A 109 -10.70 21.77 -0.30
C GLY A 109 -9.22 22.10 -0.41
N LYS A 110 -8.63 22.52 0.71
CA LYS A 110 -7.21 22.77 0.82
C LYS A 110 -6.63 22.02 2.02
N ASP A 111 -5.47 21.43 1.82
CA ASP A 111 -4.70 20.89 2.94
C ASP A 111 -4.28 22.01 3.89
N THR A 112 -4.74 21.93 5.12
CA THR A 112 -4.53 22.98 6.14
C THR A 112 -3.06 23.22 6.47
N LYS A 113 -2.20 22.21 6.26
CA LYS A 113 -0.78 22.30 6.57
C LYS A 113 0.04 22.90 5.42
N THR A 114 -0.27 22.55 4.20
CA THR A 114 0.53 22.94 3.03
C THR A 114 -0.13 24.00 2.15
N GLY A 115 -1.44 24.22 2.31
CA GLY A 115 -2.24 25.11 1.47
C GLY A 115 -2.55 24.57 0.07
N LEU A 116 -2.09 23.35 -0.26
CA LEU A 116 -2.33 22.72 -1.56
C LEU A 116 -3.81 22.37 -1.75
N GLU A 117 -4.28 22.50 -2.99
CA GLU A 117 -5.62 22.08 -3.38
C GLU A 117 -5.76 20.56 -3.24
N ILE A 118 -6.87 20.12 -2.64
CA ILE A 118 -7.29 18.73 -2.54
C ILE A 118 -8.49 18.52 -3.45
N VAL A 119 -8.39 17.57 -4.36
CA VAL A 119 -9.48 17.06 -5.19
C VAL A 119 -9.99 15.77 -4.59
N SER A 120 -11.28 15.68 -4.31
CA SER A 120 -11.92 14.45 -3.86
C SER A 120 -12.05 13.47 -5.02
N LEU A 121 -11.62 12.22 -4.82
CA LEU A 121 -11.84 11.07 -5.70
C LEU A 121 -12.88 10.11 -5.11
N TYR A 122 -13.92 10.66 -4.47
CA TYR A 122 -14.97 9.90 -3.81
C TYR A 122 -16.36 10.38 -4.19
N ALA A 123 -17.37 9.58 -3.93
CA ALA A 123 -18.78 9.83 -4.27
C ALA A 123 -18.98 10.04 -5.79
N GLU A 124 -19.31 11.25 -6.21
CA GLU A 124 -19.62 11.55 -7.62
C GLU A 124 -18.36 11.67 -8.50
N ASN A 125 -17.23 12.10 -7.95
CA ASN A 125 -15.99 12.37 -8.67
C ASN A 125 -14.94 11.26 -8.45
N LYS A 126 -15.21 10.04 -8.95
CA LYS A 126 -14.30 8.89 -8.77
C LYS A 126 -13.09 8.91 -9.71
N LYS A 127 -13.23 9.53 -10.89
CA LYS A 127 -12.18 9.63 -11.92
C LYS A 127 -11.73 11.09 -12.05
N PRO A 128 -10.43 11.39 -11.92
CA PRO A 128 -9.93 12.74 -12.15
C PRO A 128 -10.31 13.25 -13.55
N THR A 129 -10.79 14.48 -13.62
CA THR A 129 -11.12 15.11 -14.90
C THR A 129 -9.88 15.71 -15.57
N ALA A 130 -9.93 15.94 -16.89
CA ALA A 130 -8.85 16.60 -17.62
C ALA A 130 -8.52 18.00 -17.04
N THR A 131 -9.54 18.75 -16.59
CA THR A 131 -9.34 20.05 -15.94
C THR A 131 -8.59 19.92 -14.60
N GLN A 132 -8.91 18.91 -13.81
CA GLN A 132 -8.22 18.67 -12.54
C GLN A 132 -6.75 18.25 -12.74
N LEU A 133 -6.44 17.60 -13.87
CA LEU A 133 -5.11 17.13 -14.24
C LEU A 133 -4.29 18.12 -15.10
N ALA A 134 -4.87 19.26 -15.54
CA ALA A 134 -4.29 20.14 -16.54
C ALA A 134 -2.86 20.64 -16.23
N GLU A 135 -2.50 20.78 -14.95
CA GLU A 135 -1.18 21.23 -14.53
C GLU A 135 -0.23 20.11 -14.12
N ILE A 136 -0.66 18.85 -14.21
CA ILE A 136 0.09 17.71 -13.71
C ILE A 136 0.92 17.09 -14.85
N GLU A 137 2.21 16.96 -14.64
CA GLU A 137 3.16 16.34 -15.58
C GLU A 137 3.54 14.90 -15.18
N ILE A 138 3.28 14.54 -13.92
CA ILE A 138 3.50 13.19 -13.38
C ILE A 138 2.61 12.98 -12.16
N MET A 139 2.01 11.80 -12.04
CA MET A 139 1.18 11.42 -10.90
C MET A 139 1.91 10.43 -10.01
N VAL A 140 1.90 10.67 -8.70
CA VAL A 140 2.36 9.71 -7.68
C VAL A 140 1.15 9.14 -6.96
N PHE A 141 1.07 7.83 -6.87
CA PHE A 141 0.01 7.10 -6.15
C PHE A 141 0.63 6.42 -4.91
N ASP A 142 0.16 6.77 -3.73
CA ASP A 142 0.66 6.25 -2.46
C ASP A 142 -0.48 6.03 -1.47
N LEU A 143 -1.11 4.86 -1.50
CA LEU A 143 -2.20 4.45 -0.63
C LEU A 143 -1.94 3.07 -0.05
N GLN A 144 -2.26 2.87 1.24
CA GLN A 144 -2.21 1.55 1.87
C GLN A 144 -3.50 0.79 1.61
N ASP A 145 -3.40 -0.26 0.81
CA ASP A 145 -4.47 -1.23 0.57
C ASP A 145 -4.41 -2.38 1.58
N VAL A 146 -5.49 -3.16 1.70
CA VAL A 146 -5.58 -4.31 2.62
C VAL A 146 -5.80 -5.65 1.93
N GLY A 147 -5.72 -5.70 0.59
CA GLY A 147 -5.78 -6.93 -0.19
C GLY A 147 -7.19 -7.52 -0.34
N VAL A 148 -8.24 -6.73 -0.15
CA VAL A 148 -9.63 -7.16 -0.21
C VAL A 148 -10.38 -6.34 -1.25
N ARG A 149 -11.07 -7.01 -2.18
CA ARG A 149 -11.74 -6.40 -3.33
C ARG A 149 -12.71 -5.26 -2.98
N PHE A 150 -13.34 -5.32 -1.81
CA PHE A 150 -14.29 -4.29 -1.34
C PHE A 150 -13.59 -3.00 -0.85
N PHE A 151 -12.29 -3.08 -0.55
CA PHE A 151 -11.51 -1.93 -0.11
C PHE A 151 -11.13 -1.10 -1.34
N THR A 152 -11.81 0.01 -1.55
CA THR A 152 -12.00 0.69 -2.84
C THR A 152 -10.76 1.37 -3.42
N TYR A 153 -9.59 1.30 -2.78
CA TYR A 153 -8.38 1.95 -3.29
C TYR A 153 -7.87 1.35 -4.60
N ILE A 154 -8.13 0.06 -4.86
CA ILE A 154 -7.86 -0.54 -6.17
C ILE A 154 -8.76 0.03 -7.27
N SER A 155 -10.00 0.42 -6.95
CA SER A 155 -10.90 1.10 -7.89
C SER A 155 -10.50 2.55 -8.12
N THR A 156 -10.05 3.24 -7.07
CA THR A 156 -9.44 4.57 -7.20
C THR A 156 -8.20 4.52 -8.10
N LEU A 157 -7.33 3.51 -7.90
CA LEU A 157 -6.15 3.29 -8.74
C LEU A 157 -6.52 3.12 -10.21
N HIS A 158 -7.54 2.29 -10.51
CA HIS A 158 -8.03 2.08 -11.88
C HIS A 158 -8.39 3.41 -12.54
N TYR A 159 -9.23 4.22 -11.90
CA TYR A 159 -9.67 5.49 -12.48
C TYR A 159 -8.54 6.53 -12.60
N VAL A 160 -7.57 6.51 -11.71
CA VAL A 160 -6.37 7.35 -11.82
C VAL A 160 -5.51 6.92 -13.01
N LEU A 161 -5.25 5.61 -13.17
CA LEU A 161 -4.50 5.07 -14.31
C LEU A 161 -5.21 5.38 -15.63
N GLU A 162 -6.53 5.23 -15.67
CA GLU A 162 -7.33 5.52 -16.87
C GLU A 162 -7.26 7.01 -17.23
N ALA A 163 -7.52 7.91 -16.28
CA ALA A 163 -7.47 9.34 -16.53
C ALA A 163 -6.08 9.84 -16.93
N CYS A 164 -5.03 9.33 -16.29
CA CYS A 164 -3.66 9.68 -16.63
C CYS A 164 -3.24 9.10 -17.98
N GLY A 165 -3.62 7.85 -18.29
CA GLY A 165 -3.35 7.23 -19.59
C GLY A 165 -4.03 7.95 -20.75
N GLU A 166 -5.28 8.42 -20.59
CA GLU A 166 -6.00 9.23 -21.58
C GLU A 166 -5.27 10.55 -21.91
N LEU A 167 -4.52 11.09 -20.97
CA LEU A 167 -3.80 12.37 -21.07
C LEU A 167 -2.29 12.22 -21.25
N ASN A 168 -1.78 10.99 -21.36
CA ASN A 168 -0.36 10.66 -21.43
C ASN A 168 0.45 11.22 -20.23
N ILE A 169 -0.13 11.22 -19.05
CA ILE A 169 0.52 11.58 -17.79
C ILE A 169 1.10 10.29 -17.18
N PRO A 170 2.42 10.17 -16.98
CA PRO A 170 3.01 9.00 -16.33
C PRO A 170 2.57 8.88 -14.88
N VAL A 171 2.40 7.64 -14.41
CA VAL A 171 2.02 7.33 -13.03
C VAL A 171 3.12 6.52 -12.34
N ILE A 172 3.51 6.94 -11.13
CA ILE A 172 4.38 6.18 -10.24
C ILE A 172 3.55 5.66 -9.08
N ILE A 173 3.50 4.33 -8.91
CA ILE A 173 2.95 3.73 -7.69
C ILE A 173 4.10 3.51 -6.70
N LEU A 174 4.00 4.09 -5.52
CA LEU A 174 4.86 3.79 -4.37
C LEU A 174 4.24 2.62 -3.62
N ASP A 175 4.73 1.41 -3.92
CA ASP A 175 4.10 0.18 -3.49
C ASP A 175 4.19 -0.03 -1.97
N ARG A 176 3.18 -0.71 -1.41
CA ARG A 176 3.04 -0.99 0.02
C ARG A 176 2.72 -2.46 0.26
N PRO A 177 3.19 -3.05 1.39
CA PRO A 177 2.85 -4.42 1.74
C PRO A 177 1.34 -4.61 1.86
N ASN A 178 0.84 -5.74 1.37
CA ASN A 178 -0.53 -6.17 1.60
C ASN A 178 -0.57 -7.09 2.83
N PRO A 179 -1.29 -6.75 3.90
CA PRO A 179 -1.37 -7.58 5.12
C PRO A 179 -2.07 -8.93 4.89
N ASN A 180 -2.89 -9.05 3.83
CA ASN A 180 -3.60 -10.26 3.44
C ASN A 180 -2.99 -10.93 2.19
N ALA A 181 -1.73 -10.64 1.81
CA ALA A 181 -1.11 -11.18 0.59
C ALA A 181 -0.83 -12.69 0.66
N HIS A 182 -0.81 -13.28 1.84
CA HIS A 182 -0.38 -14.66 2.07
C HIS A 182 -1.39 -15.72 1.60
N TYR A 183 -2.58 -15.33 1.14
CA TYR A 183 -3.61 -16.23 0.61
C TYR A 183 -4.46 -15.55 -0.46
N ILE A 184 -5.12 -16.39 -1.26
CA ILE A 184 -6.12 -16.00 -2.27
C ILE A 184 -7.39 -16.77 -1.92
N ASP A 185 -8.53 -16.07 -1.80
CA ASP A 185 -9.78 -16.70 -1.35
C ASP A 185 -11.02 -15.93 -1.78
N GLY A 186 -12.16 -16.62 -1.68
CA GLY A 186 -13.48 -16.12 -2.01
C GLY A 186 -13.81 -16.16 -3.52
N PRO A 187 -15.07 -15.92 -3.87
CA PRO A 187 -15.53 -16.01 -5.26
C PRO A 187 -14.92 -14.89 -6.11
N VAL A 188 -14.60 -15.24 -7.35
CA VAL A 188 -14.23 -14.27 -8.38
C VAL A 188 -15.46 -13.44 -8.76
N LEU A 189 -15.28 -12.12 -8.93
CA LEU A 189 -16.36 -11.22 -9.31
C LEU A 189 -16.94 -11.62 -10.67
N GLU A 190 -18.26 -11.76 -10.74
CA GLU A 190 -19.00 -11.88 -11.99
C GLU A 190 -19.22 -10.46 -12.56
N LEU A 191 -18.96 -10.28 -13.86
CA LEU A 191 -18.95 -8.94 -14.48
C LEU A 191 -20.29 -8.23 -14.43
N GLU A 192 -21.41 -8.96 -14.33
CA GLU A 192 -22.76 -8.39 -14.16
C GLU A 192 -22.96 -7.68 -12.81
N HIS A 193 -22.10 -7.97 -11.82
CA HIS A 193 -22.10 -7.34 -10.51
C HIS A 193 -21.01 -6.27 -10.34
N THR A 194 -20.43 -5.80 -11.44
CA THR A 194 -19.37 -4.78 -11.42
C THR A 194 -19.90 -3.47 -10.81
N SER A 195 -19.14 -2.94 -9.85
CA SER A 195 -19.40 -1.68 -9.18
C SER A 195 -18.11 -1.06 -8.66
N PHE A 196 -18.18 0.11 -8.02
CA PHE A 196 -16.98 0.72 -7.41
C PHE A 196 -16.37 -0.12 -6.27
N VAL A 197 -17.18 -0.91 -5.55
CA VAL A 197 -16.72 -1.85 -4.51
C VAL A 197 -16.32 -3.21 -5.06
N GLY A 198 -16.31 -3.38 -6.37
CA GLY A 198 -15.90 -4.60 -7.07
C GLY A 198 -15.79 -4.32 -8.55
N LEU A 199 -14.66 -3.77 -9.00
CA LEU A 199 -14.49 -3.30 -10.38
C LEU A 199 -13.92 -4.37 -11.31
N HIS A 200 -13.08 -5.27 -10.80
CA HIS A 200 -12.32 -6.22 -11.61
C HIS A 200 -12.68 -7.67 -11.29
N LYS A 201 -12.47 -8.53 -12.30
CA LYS A 201 -12.70 -9.98 -12.21
C LYS A 201 -11.61 -10.67 -11.40
N VAL A 202 -11.59 -10.42 -10.09
CA VAL A 202 -10.65 -11.00 -9.13
C VAL A 202 -11.40 -11.62 -7.95
N PRO A 203 -10.76 -12.55 -7.18
CA PRO A 203 -11.33 -13.08 -5.94
C PRO A 203 -11.54 -11.99 -4.88
N VAL A 204 -12.25 -12.31 -3.81
CA VAL A 204 -12.45 -11.41 -2.65
C VAL A 204 -11.10 -10.99 -2.07
N VAL A 205 -10.23 -11.98 -1.79
CA VAL A 205 -8.83 -11.75 -1.39
C VAL A 205 -7.96 -12.11 -2.57
N TYR A 206 -7.24 -11.15 -3.13
CA TYR A 206 -6.55 -11.29 -4.42
C TYR A 206 -5.04 -11.53 -4.30
N GLY A 207 -4.45 -11.45 -3.10
CA GLY A 207 -3.08 -11.88 -2.82
C GLY A 207 -1.97 -11.02 -3.44
N MET A 208 -2.26 -9.80 -3.92
CA MET A 208 -1.30 -8.90 -4.57
C MET A 208 -1.08 -7.63 -3.75
N THR A 209 0.09 -7.00 -3.89
CA THR A 209 0.28 -5.60 -3.46
C THR A 209 -0.48 -4.64 -4.37
N ILE A 210 -0.65 -3.39 -3.95
CA ILE A 210 -1.32 -2.38 -4.79
C ILE A 210 -0.52 -2.07 -6.06
N GLY A 211 0.80 -2.17 -5.99
CA GLY A 211 1.69 -2.01 -7.14
C GLY A 211 1.52 -3.13 -8.16
N GLU A 212 1.49 -4.38 -7.71
CA GLU A 212 1.23 -5.55 -8.56
C GLU A 212 -0.17 -5.48 -9.17
N TYR A 213 -1.16 -5.04 -8.38
CA TYR A 213 -2.53 -4.86 -8.87
C TYR A 213 -2.61 -3.79 -9.97
N GLY A 214 -1.89 -2.67 -9.81
CA GLY A 214 -1.78 -1.64 -10.84
C GLY A 214 -1.16 -2.15 -12.14
N GLN A 215 -0.10 -2.97 -12.03
CA GLN A 215 0.49 -3.64 -13.19
C GLN A 215 -0.50 -4.58 -13.88
N MET A 216 -1.32 -5.31 -13.12
CA MET A 216 -2.36 -6.18 -13.66
C MET A 216 -3.45 -5.38 -14.38
N ILE A 217 -3.98 -4.30 -13.78
CA ILE A 217 -4.97 -3.43 -14.43
C ILE A 217 -4.47 -2.98 -15.82
N ASN A 218 -3.24 -2.50 -15.87
CA ASN A 218 -2.64 -1.96 -17.09
C ASN A 218 -2.27 -3.06 -18.10
N GLY A 219 -1.68 -4.16 -17.62
CA GLY A 219 -1.20 -5.26 -18.45
C GLY A 219 -2.32 -6.12 -19.05
N GLU A 220 -3.41 -6.35 -18.31
CA GLU A 220 -4.58 -7.09 -18.78
C GLU A 220 -5.52 -6.23 -19.67
N GLY A 221 -5.18 -4.95 -19.85
CA GLY A 221 -5.97 -4.02 -20.68
C GLY A 221 -7.36 -3.73 -20.11
N TRP A 222 -7.48 -3.62 -18.79
CA TRP A 222 -8.76 -3.37 -18.13
C TRP A 222 -9.22 -1.91 -18.20
N LEU A 223 -8.33 -1.01 -18.61
CA LEU A 223 -8.67 0.41 -18.81
C LEU A 223 -9.56 0.57 -20.04
N SER A 224 -10.51 1.52 -19.96
CA SER A 224 -11.50 1.73 -21.02
C SER A 224 -10.85 2.07 -22.38
N LYS A 225 -11.47 1.65 -23.46
CA LYS A 225 -11.07 1.99 -24.85
C LYS A 225 -9.65 1.60 -25.23
N GLY A 226 -9.07 0.62 -24.55
CA GLY A 226 -7.70 0.16 -24.83
C GLY A 226 -6.62 1.17 -24.42
N VAL A 227 -6.95 2.10 -23.52
CA VAL A 227 -5.97 3.01 -22.93
C VAL A 227 -4.91 2.21 -22.19
N GLN A 228 -3.66 2.64 -22.29
CA GLN A 228 -2.56 2.16 -21.45
C GLN A 228 -1.89 3.35 -20.78
N CYS A 229 -1.54 3.18 -19.53
CA CYS A 229 -0.84 4.19 -18.76
C CYS A 229 0.67 3.93 -18.78
N ASP A 230 1.49 4.97 -18.92
CA ASP A 230 2.92 4.89 -18.63
C ASP A 230 3.10 4.72 -17.11
N LEU A 231 3.20 3.45 -16.69
CA LEU A 231 3.16 3.04 -15.30
C LEU A 231 4.53 2.57 -14.82
N LYS A 232 5.01 3.16 -13.73
CA LYS A 232 6.17 2.69 -12.98
C LYS A 232 5.78 2.32 -11.55
N VAL A 233 6.14 1.12 -11.12
CA VAL A 233 5.98 0.68 -9.73
C VAL A 233 7.33 0.77 -9.02
N ILE A 234 7.37 1.40 -7.85
CA ILE A 234 8.50 1.36 -6.92
C ILE A 234 8.20 0.27 -5.89
N PRO A 235 8.78 -0.91 -6.04
CA PRO A 235 8.39 -2.08 -5.25
C PRO A 235 8.82 -1.98 -3.80
N VAL A 236 8.14 -2.72 -2.94
CA VAL A 236 8.55 -2.93 -1.54
C VAL A 236 9.85 -3.74 -1.49
N GLU A 237 10.82 -3.30 -0.69
CA GLU A 237 12.09 -4.01 -0.49
C GLU A 237 12.01 -4.94 0.73
N ASN A 238 12.64 -6.11 0.65
CA ASN A 238 12.66 -7.14 1.71
C ASN A 238 11.26 -7.68 2.09
N TYR A 239 10.35 -7.74 1.14
CA TYR A 239 8.98 -8.21 1.31
C TYR A 239 8.68 -9.34 0.31
N THR A 240 7.87 -10.28 0.75
CA THR A 240 7.21 -11.30 -0.08
C THR A 240 5.78 -11.44 0.41
N HIS A 241 4.91 -12.05 -0.39
CA HIS A 241 3.52 -12.30 0.01
C HIS A 241 3.38 -13.14 1.31
N GLN A 242 4.41 -13.91 1.68
CA GLN A 242 4.45 -14.68 2.94
C GLN A 242 5.01 -13.89 4.13
N THR A 243 5.42 -12.65 3.91
CA THR A 243 5.98 -11.81 4.97
C THR A 243 4.85 -11.20 5.79
N ALA A 244 4.77 -11.54 7.07
CA ALA A 244 3.82 -10.90 7.98
C ALA A 244 4.14 -9.40 8.08
N TYR A 245 3.12 -8.57 7.95
CA TYR A 245 3.25 -7.12 8.02
C TYR A 245 2.09 -6.52 8.79
N GLU A 246 2.41 -5.87 9.88
CA GLU A 246 1.44 -5.08 10.65
C GLU A 246 1.49 -3.62 10.18
N LEU A 247 0.33 -3.06 9.89
CA LEU A 247 0.24 -1.70 9.38
C LEU A 247 0.60 -0.69 10.48
N PRO A 248 1.54 0.25 10.24
CA PRO A 248 1.94 1.24 11.24
C PRO A 248 0.83 2.26 11.55
N ILE A 249 -0.14 2.39 10.64
CA ILE A 249 -1.31 3.27 10.78
C ILE A 249 -2.54 2.50 10.29
N LYS A 250 -3.65 2.63 11.00
CA LYS A 250 -4.94 2.06 10.58
C LYS A 250 -5.31 2.55 9.18
N PRO A 251 -5.68 1.65 8.26
CA PRO A 251 -5.98 2.03 6.87
C PRO A 251 -7.35 2.71 6.72
N SER A 252 -8.26 2.49 7.66
CA SER A 252 -9.56 3.14 7.75
C SER A 252 -10.04 3.23 9.20
N PRO A 253 -11.01 4.09 9.52
CA PRO A 253 -11.57 4.20 10.86
C PRO A 253 -12.10 2.86 11.42
N ASN A 254 -12.65 2.00 10.56
CA ASN A 254 -13.25 0.72 10.95
C ASN A 254 -12.29 -0.49 10.88
N LEU A 255 -11.02 -0.27 10.56
CA LEU A 255 -9.97 -1.30 10.56
C LEU A 255 -8.84 -0.88 11.51
N PRO A 256 -9.08 -0.85 12.83
CA PRO A 256 -8.17 -0.21 13.80
C PRO A 256 -6.90 -1.01 14.06
N ASN A 257 -6.88 -2.31 13.77
CA ASN A 257 -5.78 -3.21 14.10
C ASN A 257 -5.71 -4.43 13.16
N ALA A 258 -4.67 -5.24 13.30
CA ALA A 258 -4.44 -6.43 12.48
C ALA A 258 -5.59 -7.45 12.55
N THR A 259 -6.24 -7.60 13.70
CA THR A 259 -7.38 -8.53 13.84
C THR A 259 -8.55 -8.09 12.97
N ALA A 260 -8.93 -6.81 13.02
CA ALA A 260 -9.98 -6.25 12.18
C ALA A 260 -9.66 -6.41 10.69
N ILE A 261 -8.40 -6.13 10.29
CA ILE A 261 -7.95 -6.28 8.91
C ILE A 261 -8.04 -7.74 8.43
N ASN A 262 -7.65 -8.70 9.27
CA ASN A 262 -7.71 -10.13 8.93
C ASN A 262 -9.14 -10.67 8.86
N LEU A 263 -10.05 -10.14 9.67
CA LEU A 263 -11.47 -10.55 9.68
C LEU A 263 -12.28 -9.85 8.58
N TYR A 264 -11.82 -8.70 8.09
CA TYR A 264 -12.52 -7.87 7.10
C TYR A 264 -12.98 -8.65 5.85
N PRO A 265 -12.16 -9.56 5.24
CA PRO A 265 -12.58 -10.32 4.06
C PRO A 265 -13.87 -11.12 4.26
N SER A 266 -14.10 -11.64 5.46
CA SER A 266 -15.27 -12.45 5.80
C SER A 266 -16.43 -11.60 6.31
N LEU A 267 -16.16 -10.60 7.13
CA LEU A 267 -17.20 -9.85 7.84
C LEU A 267 -17.76 -8.69 7.02
N CYS A 268 -17.00 -8.12 6.08
CA CYS A 268 -17.47 -7.04 5.23
C CYS A 268 -18.76 -7.38 4.45
N LEU A 269 -19.02 -8.66 4.17
CA LEU A 269 -20.25 -9.13 3.53
C LEU A 269 -21.51 -8.79 4.31
N PHE A 270 -21.40 -8.59 5.61
CA PHE A 270 -22.53 -8.18 6.47
C PHE A 270 -22.86 -6.69 6.36
N GLU A 271 -22.01 -5.87 5.73
CA GLU A 271 -22.29 -4.42 5.55
C GLU A 271 -23.59 -4.16 4.77
N GLY A 272 -23.98 -5.07 3.88
CA GLY A 272 -25.24 -5.02 3.15
C GLY A 272 -26.44 -5.57 3.92
N THR A 273 -26.31 -5.91 5.20
CA THR A 273 -27.36 -6.55 6.02
C THR A 273 -27.72 -5.69 7.23
N ASN A 274 -28.64 -6.19 8.06
CA ASN A 274 -29.01 -5.58 9.34
C ASN A 274 -28.15 -6.09 10.52
N VAL A 275 -27.11 -6.87 10.26
CA VAL A 275 -26.15 -7.34 11.28
C VAL A 275 -25.10 -6.26 11.49
N SER A 276 -24.91 -5.86 12.75
CA SER A 276 -23.82 -4.91 13.10
C SER A 276 -22.49 -5.64 13.15
N MET A 277 -21.48 -5.04 12.53
CA MET A 277 -20.07 -5.48 12.63
C MET A 277 -19.26 -4.57 13.55
N GLY A 278 -19.93 -3.86 14.45
CA GLY A 278 -19.29 -2.97 15.40
C GLY A 278 -18.77 -1.65 14.81
N ARG A 279 -19.12 -1.27 13.58
CA ARG A 279 -18.73 0.01 12.99
C ARG A 279 -19.12 1.18 13.91
N GLY A 280 -18.19 2.11 14.14
CA GLY A 280 -18.40 3.24 15.06
C GLY A 280 -18.36 2.86 16.54
N THR A 281 -17.93 1.66 16.91
CA THR A 281 -17.72 1.20 18.28
C THR A 281 -16.25 0.83 18.52
N GLU A 282 -15.89 0.40 19.73
CA GLU A 282 -14.56 -0.13 20.04
C GLU A 282 -14.41 -1.63 19.66
N LEU A 283 -15.46 -2.26 19.16
CA LEU A 283 -15.51 -3.68 18.79
C LEU A 283 -15.74 -3.83 17.28
N GLN A 284 -14.95 -3.13 16.47
CA GLN A 284 -14.99 -3.29 15.02
C GLN A 284 -14.42 -4.67 14.64
N PHE A 285 -15.21 -5.46 13.88
CA PHE A 285 -14.89 -6.79 13.35
C PHE A 285 -14.49 -7.83 14.38
#